data_47a1abe93db0edbdca92a53726d83cfe
#
_entry.id   47a1abe93db0edbdca92a53726d83cfe
#
_cell.length_a   1.000
_cell.length_b   1.000
_cell.length_c   1.000
_cell.angle_alpha   90.00
_cell.angle_beta   90.00
_cell.angle_gamma   90.00
#
_symmetry.space_group_name_H-M   'P 1'
#
loop_
_entity.id
_entity.type
_entity.pdbx_description
1 polymer ?
#
loop_
_entity_poly.entity_id
_entity_poly.type
_entity_poly.pdbx_seq_one_letter_code
_entity_poly.pdbx_strand_id
1 'polypeptide(L)'
;MEYKEAIVESMRMLAQQERILFIGQSVRYSGHVMYNTLQDAEVPMEKRIELPVFEDTQMGMSIGLSLAGFLPVSIYPRMDFLIIAANQLVNHLDKMEEMSHGEFNPKMIIRTMVGGRIPLGPGPQHCQDHTSALGLLCPNINVRMLDSTDGVLPSYQEALESPKSSILVEYGDMY
;
A
#
# COMPACT_ATOMS: atom_id res chain seq x y z
N MET A 1 -6.31 21.63 3.19
CA MET A 1 -6.69 20.20 3.07
C MET A 1 -6.20 19.50 4.31
N GLU A 2 -7.05 18.72 4.95
CA GLU A 2 -6.65 17.89 6.08
C GLU A 2 -5.95 16.62 5.58
N TYR A 3 -5.19 15.94 6.44
CA TYR A 3 -4.42 14.74 6.06
C TYR A 3 -5.31 13.64 5.47
N LYS A 4 -6.41 13.32 6.15
CA LYS A 4 -7.40 12.35 5.66
C LYS A 4 -7.96 12.74 4.29
N GLU A 5 -8.24 14.01 4.06
CA GLU A 5 -8.74 14.51 2.78
C GLU A 5 -7.73 14.29 1.65
N ALA A 6 -6.43 14.51 1.93
CA ALA A 6 -5.37 14.26 0.97
C ALA A 6 -5.26 12.77 0.59
N ILE A 7 -5.45 11.87 1.56
CA ILE A 7 -5.51 10.43 1.30
C ILE A 7 -6.75 10.09 0.45
N VAL A 8 -7.92 10.62 0.78
CA VAL A 8 -9.16 10.40 0.02
C VAL A 8 -8.99 10.85 -1.43
N GLU A 9 -8.41 12.03 -1.65
CA GLU A 9 -8.17 12.55 -3.00
C GLU A 9 -7.18 11.67 -3.77
N SER A 10 -6.14 11.15 -3.09
CA SER A 10 -5.21 10.20 -3.68
C SER A 10 -5.90 8.90 -4.10
N MET A 11 -6.79 8.36 -3.26
CA MET A 11 -7.56 7.15 -3.61
C MET A 11 -8.52 7.41 -4.78
N ARG A 12 -9.14 8.59 -4.81
CA ARG A 12 -10.02 9.00 -5.93
C ARG A 12 -9.24 9.10 -7.25
N MET A 13 -8.07 9.74 -7.23
CA MET A 13 -7.18 9.84 -8.38
C MET A 13 -6.76 8.46 -8.91
N LEU A 14 -6.37 7.56 -8.01
CA LEU A 14 -6.00 6.19 -8.38
C LEU A 14 -7.20 5.43 -8.96
N ALA A 15 -8.39 5.55 -8.37
CA ALA A 15 -9.59 4.85 -8.83
C ALA A 15 -10.04 5.24 -10.25
N GLN A 16 -9.63 6.41 -10.74
CA GLN A 16 -9.89 6.83 -12.13
C GLN A 16 -9.09 6.04 -13.16
N GLN A 17 -7.99 5.40 -12.75
CA GLN A 17 -7.18 4.60 -13.66
C GLN A 17 -7.84 3.23 -13.92
N GLU A 18 -8.02 2.86 -15.18
CA GLU A 18 -8.74 1.64 -15.58
C GLU A 18 -8.13 0.36 -14.99
N ARG A 19 -6.79 0.28 -14.98
CA ARG A 19 -6.04 -0.91 -14.58
C ARG A 19 -5.78 -1.03 -13.08
N ILE A 20 -6.20 -0.06 -12.27
CA ILE A 20 -6.01 -0.12 -10.81
C ILE A 20 -7.04 -1.03 -10.17
N LEU A 21 -6.54 -1.89 -9.26
CA LEU A 21 -7.31 -2.70 -8.33
C LEU A 21 -6.80 -2.47 -6.91
N PHE A 22 -7.71 -2.31 -5.96
CA PHE A 22 -7.42 -2.21 -4.53
C PHE A 22 -7.60 -3.60 -3.92
N ILE A 23 -6.52 -4.19 -3.40
CA ILE A 23 -6.51 -5.56 -2.90
C ILE A 23 -5.96 -5.60 -1.48
N GLY A 24 -6.58 -6.37 -0.61
CA GLY A 24 -6.06 -6.60 0.74
C GLY A 24 -7.16 -6.72 1.78
N GLN A 25 -6.85 -6.25 2.96
CA GLN A 25 -7.75 -6.26 4.11
C GLN A 25 -8.34 -4.87 4.34
N SER A 26 -9.57 -4.80 4.85
CA SER A 26 -10.30 -3.54 5.06
C SER A 26 -10.45 -2.72 3.77
N VAL A 27 -10.76 -3.39 2.68
CA VAL A 27 -11.06 -2.75 1.38
C VAL A 27 -12.55 -2.79 1.05
N ARG A 28 -13.29 -3.80 1.53
CA ARG A 28 -14.75 -3.95 1.31
C ARG A 28 -15.57 -3.84 2.59
N TYR A 29 -14.98 -4.12 3.75
CA TYR A 29 -15.69 -4.15 5.03
C TYR A 29 -15.22 -3.03 5.95
N SER A 30 -16.19 -2.39 6.62
CA SER A 30 -15.94 -1.29 7.57
C SER A 30 -15.20 -1.79 8.83
N GLY A 31 -14.55 -0.85 9.54
CA GLY A 31 -13.87 -1.13 10.80
C GLY A 31 -12.44 -0.59 10.86
N HIS A 32 -11.94 -0.07 9.75
CA HIS A 32 -10.61 0.55 9.68
C HIS A 32 -10.62 1.82 8.81
N VAL A 33 -9.74 2.76 9.11
CA VAL A 33 -9.60 4.02 8.36
C VAL A 33 -9.29 3.78 6.88
N MET A 34 -8.58 2.70 6.55
CA MET A 34 -8.28 2.32 5.16
C MET A 34 -9.58 2.13 4.35
N TYR A 35 -10.56 1.40 4.91
CA TYR A 35 -11.89 1.27 4.30
C TYR A 35 -12.58 2.64 4.16
N ASN A 36 -12.55 3.45 5.23
CA ASN A 36 -13.25 4.73 5.23
C ASN A 36 -12.73 5.65 4.11
N THR A 37 -11.42 5.70 3.90
CA THR A 37 -10.84 6.53 2.82
C THR A 37 -11.18 6.01 1.42
N LEU A 38 -11.32 4.70 1.21
CA LEU A 38 -11.81 4.14 -0.06
C LEU A 38 -13.31 4.45 -0.27
N GLN A 39 -14.09 4.43 0.81
CA GLN A 39 -15.52 4.75 0.79
C GLN A 39 -15.75 6.23 0.50
N ASP A 40 -15.04 7.12 1.18
CA ASP A 40 -15.12 8.56 1.01
C ASP A 40 -14.59 9.01 -0.37
N ALA A 41 -13.67 8.25 -0.96
CA ALA A 41 -13.17 8.44 -2.31
C ALA A 41 -14.10 7.88 -3.40
N GLU A 42 -15.19 7.22 -3.01
CA GLU A 42 -16.15 6.57 -3.91
C GLU A 42 -15.50 5.52 -4.84
N VAL A 43 -14.45 4.82 -4.34
CA VAL A 43 -13.82 3.76 -5.13
C VAL A 43 -14.86 2.69 -5.49
N PRO A 44 -15.02 2.32 -6.77
CA PRO A 44 -16.00 1.31 -7.17
C PRO A 44 -15.77 -0.04 -6.51
N MET A 45 -16.85 -0.74 -6.14
CA MET A 45 -16.75 -2.04 -5.44
C MET A 45 -16.14 -3.15 -6.31
N GLU A 46 -16.30 -3.07 -7.62
CA GLU A 46 -15.67 -3.98 -8.59
C GLU A 46 -14.14 -3.83 -8.66
N LYS A 47 -13.60 -2.71 -8.22
CA LYS A 47 -12.15 -2.48 -8.09
C LYS A 47 -11.57 -2.91 -6.74
N ARG A 48 -12.41 -3.38 -5.80
CA ARG A 48 -11.99 -3.75 -4.45
C ARG A 48 -12.00 -5.27 -4.29
N ILE A 49 -10.86 -5.85 -3.98
CA ILE A 49 -10.68 -7.29 -3.72
C ILE A 49 -10.34 -7.45 -2.24
N GLU A 50 -11.34 -7.84 -1.44
CA GLU A 50 -11.12 -8.18 -0.03
C GLU A 50 -10.51 -9.56 0.10
N LEU A 51 -9.47 -9.68 0.90
CA LEU A 51 -8.82 -10.96 1.21
C LEU A 51 -8.94 -11.27 2.70
N PRO A 52 -8.93 -12.55 3.07
CA PRO A 52 -8.68 -12.93 4.45
C PRO A 52 -7.26 -12.54 4.87
N VAL A 53 -6.98 -12.66 6.18
CA VAL A 53 -5.68 -12.28 6.77
C VAL A 53 -4.60 -13.29 6.34
N PHE A 54 -4.03 -13.09 5.15
CA PHE A 54 -2.96 -13.89 4.53
C PHE A 54 -1.97 -12.97 3.80
N GLU A 55 -1.20 -12.21 4.52
CA GLU A 55 -0.36 -11.12 4.00
C GLU A 55 0.66 -11.61 2.96
N ASP A 56 1.29 -12.76 3.18
CA ASP A 56 2.22 -13.36 2.22
C ASP A 56 1.51 -13.73 0.90
N THR A 57 0.36 -14.38 0.99
CA THR A 57 -0.47 -14.70 -0.19
C THR A 57 -0.98 -13.44 -0.89
N GLN A 58 -1.41 -12.42 -0.14
CA GLN A 58 -1.82 -11.13 -0.68
C GLN A 58 -0.72 -10.49 -1.53
N MET A 59 0.52 -10.51 -1.04
CA MET A 59 1.67 -9.95 -1.78
C MET A 59 1.92 -10.76 -3.07
N GLY A 60 1.94 -12.09 -2.99
CA GLY A 60 2.08 -12.96 -4.16
C GLY A 60 0.97 -12.75 -5.20
N MET A 61 -0.30 -12.62 -4.77
CA MET A 61 -1.41 -12.29 -5.66
C MET A 61 -1.24 -10.91 -6.31
N SER A 62 -0.77 -9.92 -5.56
CA SER A 62 -0.50 -8.58 -6.09
C SER A 62 0.61 -8.61 -7.16
N ILE A 63 1.66 -9.39 -6.96
CA ILE A 63 2.70 -9.63 -7.99
C ILE A 63 2.07 -10.24 -9.24
N GLY A 64 1.26 -11.29 -9.09
CA GLY A 64 0.58 -11.95 -10.20
C GLY A 64 -0.37 -11.02 -10.97
N LEU A 65 -1.16 -10.20 -10.25
CA LEU A 65 -2.02 -9.18 -10.88
C LEU A 65 -1.21 -8.15 -11.66
N SER A 66 -0.07 -7.73 -11.15
CA SER A 66 0.80 -6.81 -11.85
C SER A 66 1.36 -7.42 -13.15
N LEU A 67 1.81 -8.66 -13.11
CA LEU A 67 2.27 -9.39 -14.30
C LEU A 67 1.14 -9.64 -15.31
N ALA A 68 -0.11 -9.72 -14.85
CA ALA A 68 -1.30 -9.79 -15.70
C ALA A 68 -1.71 -8.42 -16.28
N GLY A 69 -0.98 -7.36 -15.96
CA GLY A 69 -1.15 -6.04 -16.52
C GLY A 69 -2.03 -5.09 -15.71
N PHE A 70 -2.43 -5.43 -14.50
CA PHE A 70 -3.05 -4.50 -13.57
C PHE A 70 -2.00 -3.68 -12.81
N LEU A 71 -2.44 -2.63 -12.13
CA LEU A 71 -1.64 -1.90 -11.14
C LEU A 71 -2.31 -2.06 -9.76
N PRO A 72 -1.89 -3.05 -8.96
CA PRO A 72 -2.48 -3.27 -7.66
C PRO A 72 -2.09 -2.16 -6.67
N VAL A 73 -3.07 -1.67 -5.92
CA VAL A 73 -2.88 -0.97 -4.65
C VAL A 73 -3.08 -2.01 -3.55
N SER A 74 -1.97 -2.57 -3.05
CA SER A 74 -1.98 -3.64 -2.06
C SER A 74 -2.01 -3.04 -0.65
N ILE A 75 -3.10 -3.26 0.09
CA ILE A 75 -3.42 -2.58 1.34
C ILE A 75 -3.17 -3.49 2.52
N TYR A 76 -2.24 -3.08 3.38
CA TYR A 76 -1.91 -3.68 4.67
C TYR A 76 -2.30 -2.69 5.78
N PRO A 77 -3.37 -2.89 6.53
CA PRO A 77 -3.89 -1.90 7.48
C PRO A 77 -2.88 -1.45 8.54
N ARG A 78 -1.86 -2.28 8.80
CA ARG A 78 -0.76 -1.95 9.70
C ARG A 78 0.55 -2.48 9.15
N MET A 79 1.61 -1.69 9.30
CA MET A 79 2.96 -2.05 8.86
C MET A 79 3.49 -3.30 9.57
N ASP A 80 3.11 -3.50 10.84
CA ASP A 80 3.46 -4.69 11.61
C ASP A 80 3.11 -5.99 10.88
N PHE A 81 1.98 -6.00 10.14
CA PHE A 81 1.54 -7.18 9.39
C PHE A 81 2.15 -7.28 8.00
N LEU A 82 2.62 -6.17 7.42
CA LEU A 82 3.40 -6.22 6.18
C LEU A 82 4.68 -7.07 6.34
N ILE A 83 5.23 -7.17 7.56
CA ILE A 83 6.38 -8.03 7.86
C ILE A 83 6.09 -9.50 7.59
N ILE A 84 4.85 -9.96 7.70
CA ILE A 84 4.46 -11.35 7.38
C ILE A 84 4.66 -11.63 5.87
N ALA A 85 4.51 -10.62 5.02
CA ALA A 85 4.74 -10.71 3.59
C ALA A 85 6.21 -10.46 3.16
N ALA A 86 7.14 -10.39 4.11
CA ALA A 86 8.53 -10.00 3.84
C ALA A 86 9.23 -10.91 2.81
N ASN A 87 8.92 -12.20 2.79
CA ASN A 87 9.49 -13.11 1.80
C ASN A 87 9.08 -12.72 0.37
N GLN A 88 7.80 -12.51 0.12
CA GLN A 88 7.30 -12.10 -1.20
C GLN A 88 7.77 -10.70 -1.59
N LEU A 89 7.90 -9.81 -0.61
CA LEU A 89 8.36 -8.44 -0.83
C LEU A 89 9.85 -8.40 -1.19
N VAL A 90 10.70 -8.98 -0.34
CA VAL A 90 12.17 -8.85 -0.41
C VAL A 90 12.78 -9.79 -1.46
N ASN A 91 12.31 -11.05 -1.49
CA ASN A 91 12.91 -12.08 -2.34
C ASN A 91 12.25 -12.20 -3.72
N HIS A 92 11.03 -11.68 -3.89
CA HIS A 92 10.32 -11.75 -5.17
C HIS A 92 10.09 -10.36 -5.77
N LEU A 93 9.25 -9.50 -5.16
CA LEU A 93 8.91 -8.21 -5.75
C LEU A 93 10.16 -7.35 -6.03
N ASP A 94 11.04 -7.24 -5.05
CA ASP A 94 12.27 -6.42 -5.16
C ASP A 94 13.31 -6.99 -6.13
N LYS A 95 13.33 -8.31 -6.35
CA LYS A 95 14.37 -9.00 -7.12
C LYS A 95 13.92 -9.53 -8.48
N MET A 96 12.63 -9.50 -8.77
CA MET A 96 12.09 -10.18 -9.96
C MET A 96 12.65 -9.64 -11.28
N GLU A 97 12.81 -8.33 -11.39
CA GLU A 97 13.40 -7.71 -12.59
C GLU A 97 14.84 -8.19 -12.81
N GLU A 98 15.66 -8.21 -11.74
CA GLU A 98 17.04 -8.68 -11.80
C GLU A 98 17.10 -10.18 -12.12
N MET A 99 16.31 -11.01 -11.45
CA MET A 99 16.28 -12.47 -11.63
C MET A 99 15.80 -12.87 -13.04
N SER A 100 14.93 -12.09 -13.64
CA SER A 100 14.38 -12.34 -14.98
C SER A 100 15.14 -11.62 -16.08
N HIS A 101 16.25 -10.95 -15.77
CA HIS A 101 17.01 -10.13 -16.72
C HIS A 101 16.14 -9.06 -17.43
N GLY A 102 15.18 -8.48 -16.67
CA GLY A 102 14.27 -7.44 -17.15
C GLY A 102 13.00 -7.94 -17.87
N GLU A 103 12.80 -9.26 -17.98
CA GLU A 103 11.60 -9.80 -18.64
C GLU A 103 10.33 -9.59 -17.79
N PHE A 104 10.46 -9.64 -16.46
CA PHE A 104 9.36 -9.44 -15.51
C PHE A 104 9.66 -8.27 -14.58
N ASN A 105 8.90 -7.21 -14.72
CA ASN A 105 9.00 -6.03 -13.86
C ASN A 105 7.62 -5.73 -13.25
N PRO A 106 7.23 -6.46 -12.18
CA PRO A 106 5.96 -6.20 -11.50
C PRO A 106 6.00 -4.86 -10.81
N LYS A 107 4.95 -4.06 -11.02
CA LYS A 107 4.74 -2.76 -10.40
C LYS A 107 3.48 -2.76 -9.56
N MET A 108 3.58 -2.27 -8.31
CA MET A 108 2.43 -2.07 -7.43
C MET A 108 2.64 -0.90 -6.49
N ILE A 109 1.56 -0.40 -5.90
CA ILE A 109 1.58 0.53 -4.79
C ILE A 109 1.20 -0.23 -3.54
N ILE A 110 2.12 -0.33 -2.58
CA ILE A 110 1.84 -0.92 -1.26
C ILE A 110 1.44 0.22 -0.34
N ARG A 111 0.23 0.14 0.20
CA ARG A 111 -0.34 1.10 1.13
C ARG A 111 -0.37 0.50 2.53
N THR A 112 0.29 1.11 3.49
CA THR A 112 0.31 0.66 4.88
C THR A 112 0.32 1.84 5.84
N MET A 113 0.18 1.58 7.15
CA MET A 113 0.08 2.62 8.17
C MET A 113 0.91 2.28 9.41
N VAL A 114 1.51 3.32 10.00
CA VAL A 114 2.15 3.29 11.32
C VAL A 114 1.41 4.21 12.28
N GLY A 115 1.67 4.10 13.58
CA GLY A 115 1.03 4.93 14.59
C GLY A 115 -0.43 4.56 14.84
N GLY A 116 -1.33 5.54 14.91
CA GLY A 116 -2.74 5.33 15.27
C GLY A 116 -2.91 4.96 16.75
N ARG A 117 -2.08 5.58 17.61
CA ARG A 117 -2.09 5.33 19.06
C ARG A 117 -3.29 5.97 19.75
N ILE A 118 -3.86 6.99 19.17
CA ILE A 118 -5.03 7.72 19.66
C ILE A 118 -6.16 7.55 18.64
N PRO A 119 -7.41 7.24 19.05
CA PRO A 119 -7.87 6.98 20.43
C PRO A 119 -7.66 5.55 20.93
N LEU A 120 -7.27 4.59 20.06
CA LEU A 120 -7.39 3.17 20.37
C LEU A 120 -6.24 2.61 21.22
N GLY A 121 -5.00 3.09 21.06
CA GLY A 121 -3.83 2.57 21.76
C GLY A 121 -3.63 1.06 21.56
N PRO A 122 -3.48 0.52 20.33
CA PRO A 122 -3.58 -0.91 20.07
C PRO A 122 -2.39 -1.74 20.58
N GLY A 123 -1.40 -1.09 21.17
CA GLY A 123 -0.23 -1.75 21.76
C GLY A 123 0.98 -1.89 20.83
N PRO A 124 2.09 -2.44 21.35
CA PRO A 124 3.39 -2.40 20.65
C PRO A 124 3.44 -3.21 19.36
N GLN A 125 2.59 -4.21 19.19
CA GLN A 125 2.53 -5.04 17.97
C GLN A 125 1.74 -4.40 16.81
N HIS A 126 1.22 -3.17 16.99
CA HIS A 126 0.33 -2.54 16.02
C HIS A 126 0.73 -1.10 15.68
N CYS A 127 1.90 -0.64 16.18
CA CYS A 127 2.34 0.75 16.03
C CYS A 127 3.82 0.86 15.69
N GLN A 128 4.45 -0.23 15.23
CA GLN A 128 5.87 -0.22 14.90
C GLN A 128 6.11 0.47 13.56
N ASP A 129 7.23 1.17 13.47
CA ASP A 129 7.71 1.80 12.24
C ASP A 129 8.94 1.05 11.72
N HIS A 130 8.77 0.36 10.62
CA HIS A 130 9.83 -0.36 9.91
C HIS A 130 10.23 0.32 8.59
N THR A 131 9.83 1.57 8.36
CA THR A 131 10.05 2.29 7.09
C THR A 131 11.51 2.28 6.66
N SER A 132 12.42 2.64 7.57
CA SER A 132 13.86 2.64 7.29
C SER A 132 14.41 1.24 7.01
N ALA A 133 13.95 0.24 7.75
CA ALA A 133 14.36 -1.16 7.55
C ALA A 133 13.90 -1.68 6.19
N LEU A 134 12.65 -1.39 5.79
CA LEU A 134 12.13 -1.76 4.47
C LEU A 134 12.92 -1.08 3.34
N GLY A 135 13.30 0.19 3.49
CA GLY A 135 14.15 0.88 2.52
C GLY A 135 15.53 0.24 2.32
N LEU A 136 16.09 -0.35 3.39
CA LEU A 136 17.36 -1.08 3.32
C LEU A 136 17.19 -2.49 2.72
N LEU A 137 16.09 -3.17 3.03
CA LEU A 137 15.79 -4.52 2.54
C LEU A 137 15.37 -4.54 1.06
N CYS A 138 14.74 -3.46 0.58
CA CYS A 138 14.14 -3.37 -0.76
C CYS A 138 14.73 -2.20 -1.56
N PRO A 139 16.00 -2.26 -2.01
CA PRO A 139 16.66 -1.14 -2.68
C PRO A 139 16.06 -0.80 -4.05
N ASN A 140 15.28 -1.70 -4.65
CA ASN A 140 14.62 -1.47 -5.94
C ASN A 140 13.19 -0.94 -5.81
N ILE A 141 12.68 -0.79 -4.59
CA ILE A 141 11.33 -0.28 -4.28
C ILE A 141 11.44 1.10 -3.63
N ASN A 142 10.59 2.05 -4.03
CA ASN A 142 10.52 3.36 -3.39
C ASN A 142 9.77 3.25 -2.06
N VAL A 143 10.43 3.54 -0.94
CA VAL A 143 9.81 3.50 0.39
C VAL A 143 9.72 4.94 0.93
N ARG A 144 8.50 5.38 1.25
CA ARG A 144 8.25 6.75 1.71
C ARG A 144 7.25 6.79 2.86
N MET A 145 7.64 7.50 3.95
CA MET A 145 6.73 7.92 5.00
C MET A 145 5.94 9.14 4.53
N LEU A 146 4.63 9.14 4.75
CA LEU A 146 3.73 10.26 4.48
C LEU A 146 3.49 11.03 5.79
N ASP A 147 4.48 11.78 6.23
CA ASP A 147 4.50 12.50 7.52
C ASP A 147 4.02 13.94 7.44
N SER A 148 3.55 14.37 6.26
CA SER A 148 2.99 15.71 6.05
C SER A 148 1.82 15.66 5.07
N THR A 149 0.80 16.47 5.33
CA THR A 149 -0.39 16.57 4.46
C THR A 149 -0.04 16.93 3.02
N ASP A 150 0.85 17.88 2.83
CA ASP A 150 1.24 18.38 1.50
C ASP A 150 2.03 17.35 0.69
N GLY A 151 2.65 16.38 1.37
CA GLY A 151 3.41 15.30 0.74
C GLY A 151 2.55 14.13 0.27
N VAL A 152 1.32 13.98 0.75
CA VAL A 152 0.48 12.80 0.48
C VAL A 152 0.16 12.67 -1.01
N LEU A 153 -0.59 13.60 -1.57
CA LEU A 153 -1.04 13.51 -2.96
C LEU A 153 0.12 13.44 -3.96
N PRO A 154 1.17 14.28 -3.85
CA PRO A 154 2.34 14.16 -4.72
C PRO A 154 3.03 12.78 -4.64
N SER A 155 3.09 12.17 -3.45
CA SER A 155 3.69 10.83 -3.29
C SER A 155 2.89 9.74 -4.01
N TYR A 156 1.56 9.80 -3.96
CA TYR A 156 0.71 8.88 -4.71
C TYR A 156 0.77 9.12 -6.22
N GLN A 157 0.91 10.38 -6.66
CA GLN A 157 1.13 10.72 -8.08
C GLN A 157 2.47 10.17 -8.57
N GLU A 158 3.55 10.40 -7.81
CA GLU A 158 4.87 9.85 -8.13
C GLU A 158 4.85 8.32 -8.19
N ALA A 159 4.18 7.65 -7.23
CA ALA A 159 4.04 6.20 -7.24
C ALA A 159 3.25 5.69 -8.46
N LEU A 160 2.24 6.42 -8.90
CA LEU A 160 1.48 6.10 -10.12
C LEU A 160 2.35 6.21 -11.37
N GLU A 161 3.21 7.22 -11.47
CA GLU A 161 4.04 7.51 -12.64
C GLU A 161 5.36 6.73 -12.66
N SER A 162 5.95 6.44 -11.49
CA SER A 162 7.21 5.71 -11.36
C SER A 162 7.16 4.35 -12.05
N PRO A 163 8.23 3.91 -12.72
CA PRO A 163 8.34 2.53 -13.22
C PRO A 163 8.52 1.49 -12.09
N LYS A 164 8.90 1.92 -10.90
CA LYS A 164 9.16 1.06 -9.73
C LYS A 164 7.91 0.91 -8.86
N SER A 165 7.85 -0.18 -8.13
CA SER A 165 6.91 -0.34 -7.02
C SER A 165 7.19 0.68 -5.91
N SER A 166 6.17 1.02 -5.14
CA SER A 166 6.29 1.97 -4.03
C SER A 166 5.62 1.43 -2.77
N ILE A 167 6.24 1.66 -1.61
CA ILE A 167 5.64 1.47 -0.29
C ILE A 167 5.36 2.86 0.28
N LEU A 168 4.08 3.19 0.40
CA LEU A 168 3.61 4.45 0.97
C LEU A 168 3.09 4.19 2.37
N VAL A 169 3.76 4.79 3.35
CA VAL A 169 3.52 4.57 4.78
C VAL A 169 2.76 5.76 5.34
N GLU A 170 1.48 5.57 5.63
CA GLU A 170 0.63 6.60 6.20
C GLU A 170 0.87 6.75 7.71
N TYR A 171 0.75 7.96 8.21
CA TYR A 171 0.93 8.25 9.61
C TYR A 171 -0.42 8.34 10.33
N GLY A 172 -0.78 7.28 11.03
CA GLY A 172 -2.11 7.08 11.61
C GLY A 172 -2.53 8.11 12.67
N ASP A 173 -1.57 8.79 13.29
CA ASP A 173 -1.89 9.84 14.27
C ASP A 173 -2.29 11.19 13.60
N MET A 174 -2.26 11.28 12.28
CA MET A 174 -2.68 12.46 11.50
C MET A 174 -4.10 12.35 10.92
N TYR A 175 -4.79 11.22 11.13
CA TYR A 175 -6.16 10.99 10.65
C TYR A 175 -7.23 11.71 11.45
#